data_4933bc62704dea3c0db86672d9307ec9
#
_entry.id   4933bc62704dea3c0db86672d9307ec9
#
_cell.length_a   1.000
_cell.length_b   1.000
_cell.length_c   1.000
_cell.angle_alpha   90.00
_cell.angle_beta   90.00
_cell.angle_gamma   90.00
#
_symmetry.space_group_name_H-M   'P 1'
#
loop_
_entity.id
_entity.type
_entity.pdbx_description
1 polymer ?
#
loop_
_entity_poly.entity_id
_entity_poly.type
_entity_poly.pdbx_seq_one_letter_code
_entity_poly.pdbx_strand_id
1 'polypeptide(L)'
;SQKRKLKTQSYNTKLISLIGGAVAAVFLGLFFSGILETEKKLDSSKIVILPFKSLSDTKKEKLLALGISQDLGSKLTKSSKSLNILNIKKVPKDLMEVSKSTNASYLVDGNIMQIDNMLRVKVDLIDGESVSNIWSETYDRDLTGKNIFKLQDEIIKQIINELVGAGAVLSKDINQKIASSGTDDISIYECINFARGAVTPNLNPKAIECLENSVKKDPNYADAW
;
A
#
# COMPACT_ATOMS: atom_id res chain seq x y z
N SER A 1 -24.36 -17.54 81.31
CA SER A 1 -24.06 -16.54 80.29
C SER A 1 -22.57 -16.57 79.94
N GLN A 2 -22.22 -17.38 78.87
CA GLN A 2 -20.83 -17.44 78.38
C GLN A 2 -20.72 -16.52 77.16
N LYS A 3 -19.92 -15.45 77.29
CA LYS A 3 -19.49 -14.60 76.17
C LYS A 3 -18.33 -15.28 75.41
N ARG A 4 -18.56 -15.76 74.21
CA ARG A 4 -17.56 -16.22 73.27
C ARG A 4 -16.77 -15.00 72.76
N LYS A 5 -15.46 -14.90 73.12
CA LYS A 5 -14.56 -13.93 72.50
C LYS A 5 -14.20 -14.41 71.09
N LEU A 6 -14.56 -13.65 70.07
CA LEU A 6 -14.09 -13.80 68.71
C LEU A 6 -12.62 -13.32 68.68
N LYS A 7 -11.71 -14.22 68.31
CA LYS A 7 -10.29 -13.93 68.06
C LYS A 7 -10.19 -13.28 66.68
N THR A 8 -10.02 -11.98 66.62
CA THR A 8 -9.68 -11.28 65.39
C THR A 8 -8.23 -11.66 64.97
N GLN A 9 -8.12 -12.35 63.85
CA GLN A 9 -6.85 -12.71 63.27
C GLN A 9 -6.31 -11.45 62.55
N SER A 10 -5.24 -10.86 63.06
CA SER A 10 -4.56 -9.74 62.45
C SER A 10 -3.83 -10.25 61.19
N TYR A 11 -4.42 -9.99 60.02
CA TYR A 11 -3.73 -10.18 58.77
C TYR A 11 -2.63 -9.14 58.60
N ASN A 12 -1.40 -9.58 58.28
CA ASN A 12 -0.26 -8.73 58.03
C ASN A 12 -0.51 -7.83 56.80
N THR A 13 -0.95 -6.61 57.06
CA THR A 13 -1.21 -5.59 56.02
C THR A 13 0.00 -5.30 55.13
N LYS A 14 1.21 -5.54 55.63
CA LYS A 14 2.47 -5.39 54.85
C LYS A 14 2.66 -6.46 53.77
N LEU A 15 2.12 -7.68 53.96
CA LEU A 15 2.22 -8.75 52.96
C LEU A 15 1.23 -8.51 51.80
N ILE A 16 0.04 -7.98 52.07
CA ILE A 16 -0.98 -7.68 51.10
C ILE A 16 -0.56 -6.54 50.18
N SER A 17 0.14 -5.52 50.71
CA SER A 17 0.63 -4.40 49.90
C SER A 17 1.78 -4.78 48.95
N LEU A 18 2.63 -5.74 49.33
CA LEU A 18 3.73 -6.24 48.46
C LEU A 18 3.19 -7.09 47.29
N ILE A 19 2.20 -7.94 47.56
CA ILE A 19 1.56 -8.79 46.50
C ILE A 19 0.74 -7.93 45.54
N GLY A 20 0.01 -6.95 46.05
CA GLY A 20 -0.77 -6.00 45.23
C GLY A 20 0.11 -5.14 44.32
N GLY A 21 1.26 -4.69 44.79
CA GLY A 21 2.24 -3.93 44.03
C GLY A 21 2.91 -4.74 42.92
N ALA A 22 3.24 -6.00 43.17
CA ALA A 22 3.86 -6.89 42.18
C ALA A 22 2.84 -7.27 41.04
N VAL A 23 1.59 -7.54 41.39
CA VAL A 23 0.56 -7.83 40.42
C VAL A 23 0.22 -6.61 39.55
N ALA A 24 0.14 -5.41 40.14
CA ALA A 24 -0.05 -4.17 39.40
C ALA A 24 1.11 -3.85 38.47
N ALA A 25 2.35 -4.12 38.85
CA ALA A 25 3.53 -3.92 37.99
C ALA A 25 3.57 -4.90 36.84
N VAL A 26 3.13 -6.17 37.02
CA VAL A 26 3.03 -7.16 35.95
C VAL A 26 1.89 -6.79 34.98
N PHE A 27 0.73 -6.35 35.47
CA PHE A 27 -0.36 -5.87 34.63
C PHE A 27 0.00 -4.60 33.85
N LEU A 28 0.70 -3.64 34.47
CA LEU A 28 1.22 -2.47 33.77
C LEU A 28 2.28 -2.85 32.73
N GLY A 29 3.18 -3.77 33.04
CA GLY A 29 4.19 -4.28 32.11
C GLY A 29 3.56 -4.99 30.89
N LEU A 30 2.53 -5.79 31.09
CA LEU A 30 1.80 -6.45 30.01
C LEU A 30 0.93 -5.46 29.20
N PHE A 31 0.40 -4.42 29.84
CA PHE A 31 -0.35 -3.37 29.16
C PHE A 31 0.57 -2.48 28.31
N PHE A 32 1.76 -2.15 28.81
CA PHE A 32 2.76 -1.37 28.06
C PHE A 32 3.45 -2.16 26.95
N SER A 33 3.66 -3.46 27.09
CA SER A 33 4.23 -4.30 26.03
C SER A 33 3.27 -4.59 24.87
N GLY A 34 1.96 -4.42 25.08
CA GLY A 34 0.95 -4.59 24.02
C GLY A 34 0.61 -3.30 23.25
N ILE A 35 1.07 -2.11 23.73
CA ILE A 35 0.70 -0.81 23.15
C ILE A 35 1.75 -0.26 22.16
N LEU A 36 2.94 -0.88 22.11
CA LEU A 36 4.01 -0.48 21.18
C LEU A 36 4.09 -1.40 19.95
N GLU A 37 2.96 -1.75 19.33
CA GLU A 37 2.99 -2.05 17.91
C GLU A 37 3.17 -0.71 17.19
N THR A 38 4.40 -0.36 16.88
CA THR A 38 4.72 0.70 15.92
C THR A 38 4.08 0.24 14.61
N GLU A 39 2.97 0.86 14.22
CA GLU A 39 2.38 0.62 12.89
C GLU A 39 3.48 0.89 11.87
N LYS A 40 3.99 -0.18 11.26
CA LYS A 40 5.02 -0.06 10.25
C LYS A 40 4.42 0.66 9.07
N LYS A 41 4.88 1.90 8.81
CA LYS A 41 4.49 2.68 7.65
C LYS A 41 4.67 1.85 6.39
N LEU A 42 3.66 1.82 5.53
CA LEU A 42 3.69 1.10 4.27
C LEU A 42 4.75 1.69 3.33
N ASP A 43 5.35 0.84 2.51
CA ASP A 43 6.36 1.25 1.53
C ASP A 43 5.68 1.89 0.31
N SER A 44 5.78 3.21 0.17
CA SER A 44 5.18 3.99 -0.90
C SER A 44 5.73 3.67 -2.30
N SER A 45 6.89 3.02 -2.38
CA SER A 45 7.42 2.49 -3.64
C SER A 45 6.82 1.15 -4.03
N LYS A 46 6.11 0.48 -3.11
CA LYS A 46 5.62 -0.88 -3.30
C LYS A 46 4.19 -0.93 -3.77
N ILE A 47 4.01 -1.60 -4.91
CA ILE A 47 2.71 -1.80 -5.55
C ILE A 47 2.46 -3.30 -5.68
N VAL A 48 1.29 -3.75 -5.25
CA VAL A 48 0.82 -5.11 -5.47
C VAL A 48 -0.16 -5.12 -6.63
N ILE A 49 0.11 -5.95 -7.64
CA ILE A 49 -0.83 -6.23 -8.73
C ILE A 49 -1.63 -7.47 -8.36
N LEU A 50 -2.93 -7.30 -8.21
CA LEU A 50 -3.87 -8.38 -7.96
C LEU A 50 -4.17 -9.14 -9.26
N PRO A 51 -4.52 -10.42 -9.19
CA PRO A 51 -5.02 -11.14 -10.35
C PRO A 51 -6.34 -10.50 -10.81
N PHE A 52 -6.39 -10.01 -12.05
CA PHE A 52 -7.62 -9.46 -12.59
C PHE A 52 -8.69 -10.53 -12.70
N LYS A 53 -9.94 -10.15 -12.47
CA LYS A 53 -11.09 -11.05 -12.46
C LYS A 53 -11.80 -10.98 -13.80
N SER A 54 -12.23 -12.13 -14.32
CA SER A 54 -13.24 -12.18 -15.39
C SER A 54 -14.61 -12.09 -14.75
N LEU A 55 -15.47 -11.25 -15.31
CA LEU A 55 -16.89 -11.17 -14.91
C LEU A 55 -17.73 -12.25 -15.61
N SER A 56 -17.14 -13.02 -16.52
CA SER A 56 -17.76 -14.20 -17.14
C SER A 56 -17.07 -15.48 -16.70
N ASP A 57 -17.77 -16.60 -16.85
CA ASP A 57 -17.23 -17.91 -16.49
C ASP A 57 -16.41 -18.59 -17.58
N THR A 58 -16.21 -17.91 -18.72
CA THR A 58 -15.47 -18.50 -19.83
C THR A 58 -13.97 -18.64 -19.51
N LYS A 59 -13.41 -19.80 -19.83
CA LYS A 59 -11.97 -20.05 -19.65
C LYS A 59 -11.09 -19.06 -20.39
N LYS A 60 -11.55 -18.62 -21.58
CA LYS A 60 -10.83 -17.65 -22.42
C LYS A 60 -10.67 -16.31 -21.72
N GLU A 61 -11.74 -15.75 -21.16
CA GLU A 61 -11.69 -14.47 -20.45
C GLU A 61 -10.91 -14.56 -19.14
N LYS A 62 -11.04 -15.67 -18.40
CA LYS A 62 -10.23 -15.90 -17.19
C LYS A 62 -8.73 -15.91 -17.50
N LEU A 63 -8.33 -16.54 -18.61
CA LEU A 63 -6.93 -16.53 -19.06
C LEU A 63 -6.50 -15.14 -19.53
N LEU A 64 -7.36 -14.38 -20.21
CA LEU A 64 -7.08 -13.01 -20.64
C LEU A 64 -6.91 -12.09 -19.43
N ALA A 65 -7.79 -12.19 -18.42
CA ALA A 65 -7.70 -11.42 -17.19
C ALA A 65 -6.36 -11.67 -16.45
N LEU A 66 -6.00 -12.93 -16.30
CA LEU A 66 -4.73 -13.32 -15.70
C LEU A 66 -3.54 -12.82 -16.54
N GLY A 67 -3.59 -12.95 -17.85
CA GLY A 67 -2.54 -12.46 -18.74
C GLY A 67 -2.32 -10.96 -18.63
N ILE A 68 -3.39 -10.16 -18.67
CA ILE A 68 -3.29 -8.70 -18.54
C ILE A 68 -2.67 -8.30 -17.19
N SER A 69 -3.09 -8.90 -16.06
CA SER A 69 -2.53 -8.56 -14.76
C SER A 69 -1.05 -8.93 -14.63
N GLN A 70 -0.62 -10.08 -15.16
CA GLN A 70 0.77 -10.52 -15.13
C GLN A 70 1.67 -9.65 -16.03
N ASP A 71 1.21 -9.35 -17.24
CA ASP A 71 1.93 -8.51 -18.20
C ASP A 71 2.02 -7.06 -17.70
N LEU A 72 0.96 -6.54 -17.08
CA LEU A 72 0.96 -5.22 -16.45
C LEU A 72 2.09 -5.12 -15.41
N GLY A 73 2.15 -6.07 -14.48
CA GLY A 73 3.20 -6.06 -13.47
C GLY A 73 4.60 -6.19 -14.07
N SER A 74 4.78 -7.07 -15.06
CA SER A 74 6.06 -7.26 -15.75
C SER A 74 6.52 -6.00 -16.50
N LYS A 75 5.60 -5.32 -17.18
CA LYS A 75 5.92 -4.08 -17.92
C LYS A 75 6.09 -2.89 -16.98
N LEU A 76 5.31 -2.81 -15.91
CA LEU A 76 5.45 -1.76 -14.89
C LEU A 76 6.82 -1.83 -14.21
N THR A 77 7.29 -3.03 -13.87
CA THR A 77 8.66 -3.25 -13.35
C THR A 77 9.75 -2.73 -14.30
N LYS A 78 9.53 -2.87 -15.61
CA LYS A 78 10.49 -2.37 -16.62
C LYS A 78 10.40 -0.85 -16.82
N SER A 79 9.21 -0.28 -16.62
CA SER A 79 8.95 1.15 -16.86
C SER A 79 9.43 2.04 -15.71
N SER A 80 9.52 1.51 -14.50
CA SER A 80 9.98 2.27 -13.34
C SER A 80 10.90 1.42 -12.46
N LYS A 81 12.17 1.80 -12.41
CA LYS A 81 13.18 1.14 -11.55
C LYS A 81 13.01 1.47 -10.07
N SER A 82 12.37 2.58 -9.78
CA SER A 82 12.12 3.06 -8.40
C SER A 82 10.90 2.42 -7.74
N LEU A 83 10.11 1.64 -8.48
CA LEU A 83 8.96 0.94 -7.96
C LEU A 83 9.26 -0.54 -7.69
N ASN A 84 8.81 -1.01 -6.55
CA ASN A 84 8.86 -2.41 -6.18
C ASN A 84 7.51 -3.09 -6.48
N ILE A 85 7.45 -3.79 -7.61
CA ILE A 85 6.21 -4.40 -8.10
C ILE A 85 6.13 -5.86 -7.68
N LEU A 86 5.03 -6.22 -7.02
CA LEU A 86 4.73 -7.59 -6.62
C LEU A 86 3.46 -8.09 -7.29
N ASN A 87 3.58 -9.14 -8.11
CA ASN A 87 2.43 -9.85 -8.66
C ASN A 87 2.00 -10.97 -7.72
N ILE A 88 0.78 -10.93 -7.21
CA ILE A 88 0.23 -12.06 -6.45
C ILE A 88 -0.58 -12.99 -7.37
N LYS A 89 -0.57 -14.29 -7.04
CA LYS A 89 -1.17 -15.32 -7.92
C LYS A 89 -2.59 -15.70 -7.53
N LYS A 90 -3.01 -15.39 -6.30
CA LYS A 90 -4.33 -15.75 -5.79
C LYS A 90 -5.13 -14.49 -5.49
N VAL A 91 -6.41 -14.52 -5.84
CA VAL A 91 -7.33 -13.46 -5.43
C VAL A 91 -7.43 -13.44 -3.91
N PRO A 92 -7.08 -12.33 -3.24
CA PRO A 92 -7.16 -12.24 -1.80
C PRO A 92 -8.62 -12.15 -1.34
N LYS A 93 -8.87 -12.53 -0.09
CA LYS A 93 -10.16 -12.35 0.57
C LYS A 93 -10.26 -10.96 1.20
N ASP A 94 -9.13 -10.44 1.66
CA ASP A 94 -9.00 -9.16 2.34
C ASP A 94 -7.83 -8.35 1.76
N LEU A 95 -8.13 -7.16 1.28
CA LEU A 95 -7.14 -6.25 0.68
C LEU A 95 -6.25 -5.61 1.75
N MET A 96 -6.78 -5.33 2.93
CA MET A 96 -6.02 -4.81 4.06
C MET A 96 -4.95 -5.81 4.53
N GLU A 97 -5.31 -7.10 4.59
CA GLU A 97 -4.35 -8.15 4.92
C GLU A 97 -3.23 -8.24 3.87
N VAL A 98 -3.56 -8.13 2.58
CA VAL A 98 -2.55 -8.10 1.51
C VAL A 98 -1.62 -6.91 1.66
N SER A 99 -2.15 -5.71 1.84
CA SER A 99 -1.37 -4.50 2.02
C SER A 99 -0.40 -4.64 3.21
N LYS A 100 -0.89 -5.01 4.38
CA LYS A 100 -0.07 -5.19 5.59
C LYS A 100 0.98 -6.29 5.44
N SER A 101 0.60 -7.46 4.94
CA SER A 101 1.53 -8.61 4.80
C SER A 101 2.61 -8.36 3.75
N THR A 102 2.31 -7.62 2.70
CA THR A 102 3.28 -7.26 1.66
C THR A 102 4.00 -5.94 1.95
N ASN A 103 3.55 -5.16 2.93
CA ASN A 103 4.01 -3.80 3.21
C ASN A 103 3.85 -2.86 1.99
N ALA A 104 2.76 -2.97 1.26
CA ALA A 104 2.52 -2.20 0.03
C ALA A 104 1.57 -1.04 0.27
N SER A 105 1.95 0.17 -0.16
CA SER A 105 1.09 1.35 -0.10
C SER A 105 0.01 1.36 -1.17
N TYR A 106 0.18 0.60 -2.24
CA TYR A 106 -0.77 0.60 -3.35
C TYR A 106 -1.09 -0.81 -3.82
N LEU A 107 -2.37 -1.02 -4.15
CA LEU A 107 -2.86 -2.23 -4.78
C LEU A 107 -3.49 -1.85 -6.13
N VAL A 108 -3.23 -2.64 -7.16
CA VAL A 108 -3.90 -2.52 -8.47
C VAL A 108 -4.82 -3.70 -8.62
N ASP A 109 -6.13 -3.47 -8.63
CA ASP A 109 -7.17 -4.46 -8.95
C ASP A 109 -7.75 -4.20 -10.35
N GLY A 110 -8.40 -5.19 -10.90
CA GLY A 110 -9.08 -5.01 -12.17
C GLY A 110 -10.05 -6.14 -12.50
N ASN A 111 -10.94 -5.83 -13.40
CA ASN A 111 -11.85 -6.83 -13.95
C ASN A 111 -12.00 -6.69 -15.46
N ILE A 112 -12.37 -7.79 -16.08
CA ILE A 112 -12.53 -7.90 -17.52
C ILE A 112 -13.91 -8.46 -17.82
N MET A 113 -14.55 -7.90 -18.82
CA MET A 113 -15.80 -8.37 -19.39
C MET A 113 -15.74 -8.29 -20.91
N GLN A 114 -16.13 -9.36 -21.57
CA GLN A 114 -16.35 -9.37 -23.01
C GLN A 114 -17.84 -9.54 -23.29
N ILE A 115 -18.42 -8.63 -24.06
CA ILE A 115 -19.78 -8.72 -24.59
C ILE A 115 -19.65 -8.61 -26.11
N ASP A 116 -20.07 -9.64 -26.81
CA ASP A 116 -19.90 -9.77 -28.25
C ASP A 116 -18.47 -9.51 -28.71
N ASN A 117 -18.24 -8.46 -29.48
CA ASN A 117 -16.92 -8.03 -29.93
C ASN A 117 -16.30 -6.91 -29.09
N MET A 118 -16.93 -6.52 -28.00
CA MET A 118 -16.42 -5.47 -27.12
C MET A 118 -15.73 -6.08 -25.89
N LEU A 119 -14.46 -5.72 -25.70
CA LEU A 119 -13.69 -6.00 -24.51
C LEU A 119 -13.69 -4.76 -23.62
N ARG A 120 -14.13 -4.91 -22.39
CA ARG A 120 -14.03 -3.89 -21.33
C ARG A 120 -13.06 -4.35 -20.27
N VAL A 121 -12.08 -3.50 -19.97
CA VAL A 121 -11.12 -3.69 -18.88
C VAL A 121 -11.27 -2.52 -17.91
N LYS A 122 -11.70 -2.79 -16.70
CA LYS A 122 -11.71 -1.81 -15.61
C LYS A 122 -10.48 -2.03 -14.73
N VAL A 123 -9.81 -0.94 -14.35
CA VAL A 123 -8.64 -0.97 -13.46
C VAL A 123 -8.85 0.04 -12.35
N ASP A 124 -8.56 -0.37 -11.14
CA ASP A 124 -8.65 0.44 -9.93
C ASP A 124 -7.27 0.50 -9.26
N LEU A 125 -6.84 1.70 -8.87
CA LEU A 125 -5.72 1.91 -7.95
C LEU A 125 -6.29 2.15 -6.56
N ILE A 126 -5.86 1.35 -5.62
CA ILE A 126 -6.38 1.31 -4.26
C ILE A 126 -5.27 1.73 -3.30
N ASP A 127 -5.58 2.63 -2.38
CA ASP A 127 -4.72 2.97 -1.25
C ASP A 127 -4.62 1.79 -0.29
N GLY A 128 -3.39 1.36 0.04
CA GLY A 128 -3.16 0.18 0.86
C GLY A 128 -3.49 0.38 2.34
N GLU A 129 -3.51 1.62 2.82
CA GLU A 129 -3.79 1.94 4.22
C GLU A 129 -5.30 2.02 4.48
N SER A 130 -6.02 2.76 3.67
CA SER A 130 -7.46 2.99 3.81
C SER A 130 -8.32 2.00 3.04
N VAL A 131 -7.74 1.24 2.11
CA VAL A 131 -8.45 0.34 1.17
C VAL A 131 -9.50 1.10 0.34
N SER A 132 -9.24 2.38 0.08
CA SER A 132 -10.11 3.22 -0.74
C SER A 132 -9.57 3.36 -2.16
N ASN A 133 -10.46 3.51 -3.14
CA ASN A 133 -10.06 3.77 -4.51
C ASN A 133 -9.50 5.20 -4.65
N ILE A 134 -8.26 5.31 -5.11
CA ILE A 134 -7.60 6.58 -5.46
C ILE A 134 -7.94 6.96 -6.90
N TRP A 135 -8.04 5.95 -7.76
CA TRP A 135 -8.29 6.13 -9.18
C TRP A 135 -8.96 4.90 -9.76
N SER A 136 -9.79 5.12 -10.78
CA SER A 136 -10.50 4.07 -11.52
C SER A 136 -10.65 4.50 -12.96
N GLU A 137 -10.31 3.61 -13.90
CA GLU A 137 -10.44 3.86 -15.33
C GLU A 137 -10.98 2.64 -16.06
N THR A 138 -11.69 2.87 -17.17
CA THR A 138 -12.30 1.82 -17.98
C THR A 138 -11.83 1.95 -19.42
N TYR A 139 -11.32 0.85 -19.96
CA TYR A 139 -10.81 0.75 -21.34
C TYR A 139 -11.73 -0.14 -22.16
N ASP A 140 -12.42 0.45 -23.12
CA ASP A 140 -13.28 -0.27 -24.08
C ASP A 140 -12.54 -0.48 -25.38
N ARG A 141 -12.56 -1.70 -25.92
CA ARG A 141 -11.90 -2.07 -27.17
C ARG A 141 -12.79 -2.96 -28.03
N ASP A 142 -12.91 -2.59 -29.29
CA ASP A 142 -13.53 -3.45 -30.30
C ASP A 142 -12.53 -4.51 -30.76
N LEU A 143 -12.93 -5.77 -30.66
CA LEU A 143 -12.14 -6.95 -31.05
C LEU A 143 -12.28 -7.32 -32.54
N THR A 144 -13.15 -6.66 -33.26
CA THR A 144 -13.46 -7.00 -34.66
C THR A 144 -12.21 -6.89 -35.53
N GLY A 145 -11.79 -8.02 -36.11
CA GLY A 145 -10.62 -8.08 -37.00
C GLY A 145 -9.27 -7.70 -36.36
N LYS A 146 -9.22 -7.58 -35.04
CA LYS A 146 -8.00 -7.15 -34.32
C LYS A 146 -7.29 -8.31 -33.63
N ASN A 147 -5.96 -8.16 -33.50
CA ASN A 147 -5.15 -9.08 -32.72
C ASN A 147 -5.30 -8.76 -31.23
N ILE A 148 -5.80 -9.71 -30.47
CA ILE A 148 -6.05 -9.55 -29.02
C ILE A 148 -4.78 -9.17 -28.24
N PHE A 149 -3.61 -9.67 -28.64
CA PHE A 149 -2.35 -9.34 -27.97
C PHE A 149 -1.94 -7.88 -28.20
N LYS A 150 -2.17 -7.32 -29.38
CA LYS A 150 -1.92 -5.89 -29.63
C LYS A 150 -2.84 -5.02 -28.78
N LEU A 151 -4.12 -5.37 -28.68
CA LEU A 151 -5.08 -4.64 -27.85
C LEU A 151 -4.70 -4.71 -26.36
N GLN A 152 -4.25 -5.87 -25.90
CA GLN A 152 -3.74 -6.07 -24.55
C GLN A 152 -2.53 -5.15 -24.30
N ASP A 153 -1.56 -5.11 -25.22
CA ASP A 153 -0.39 -4.25 -25.14
C ASP A 153 -0.74 -2.76 -25.09
N GLU A 154 -1.71 -2.32 -25.90
CA GLU A 154 -2.21 -0.95 -25.93
C GLU A 154 -2.87 -0.55 -24.60
N ILE A 155 -3.73 -1.42 -24.05
CA ILE A 155 -4.40 -1.19 -22.76
C ILE A 155 -3.35 -1.10 -21.64
N ILE A 156 -2.42 -2.04 -21.58
CA ILE A 156 -1.37 -2.05 -20.54
C ILE A 156 -0.51 -0.80 -20.63
N LYS A 157 -0.15 -0.36 -21.85
CA LYS A 157 0.61 0.87 -22.06
C LYS A 157 -0.14 2.10 -21.53
N GLN A 158 -1.44 2.18 -21.76
CA GLN A 158 -2.27 3.27 -21.23
C GLN A 158 -2.33 3.23 -19.70
N ILE A 159 -2.59 2.06 -19.10
CA ILE A 159 -2.59 1.90 -17.64
C ILE A 159 -1.25 2.36 -17.03
N ILE A 160 -0.13 1.95 -17.62
CA ILE A 160 1.21 2.35 -17.14
C ILE A 160 1.39 3.87 -17.22
N ASN A 161 1.00 4.49 -18.33
CA ASN A 161 1.10 5.94 -18.49
C ASN A 161 0.28 6.69 -17.43
N GLU A 162 -0.93 6.23 -17.11
CA GLU A 162 -1.78 6.80 -16.08
C GLU A 162 -1.19 6.61 -14.67
N LEU A 163 -0.63 5.43 -14.40
CA LEU A 163 -0.08 5.12 -13.07
C LEU A 163 1.26 5.82 -12.79
N VAL A 164 2.20 5.83 -13.77
CA VAL A 164 3.60 6.25 -13.56
C VAL A 164 4.15 7.23 -14.60
N GLY A 165 3.35 7.67 -15.55
CA GLY A 165 3.72 8.67 -16.56
C GLY A 165 3.87 10.09 -16.01
N ALA A 166 4.10 11.05 -16.88
CA ALA A 166 4.16 12.46 -16.49
C ALA A 166 2.80 12.93 -15.93
N GLY A 167 2.79 13.45 -14.70
CA GLY A 167 1.57 13.83 -14.00
C GLY A 167 0.70 12.66 -13.54
N ALA A 168 1.32 11.50 -13.37
CA ALA A 168 0.67 10.25 -13.01
C ALA A 168 -0.09 10.30 -11.68
N VAL A 169 -1.06 9.41 -11.54
CA VAL A 169 -1.92 9.29 -10.36
C VAL A 169 -1.09 9.01 -9.10
N LEU A 170 -0.11 8.11 -9.17
CA LEU A 170 0.77 7.79 -8.03
C LEU A 170 1.54 9.02 -7.53
N SER A 171 2.12 9.80 -8.44
CA SER A 171 2.85 11.01 -8.05
C SER A 171 1.94 12.07 -7.43
N LYS A 172 0.72 12.23 -7.94
CA LYS A 172 -0.26 13.16 -7.36
C LYS A 172 -0.68 12.75 -5.96
N ASP A 173 -0.99 11.48 -5.74
CA ASP A 173 -1.40 10.96 -4.44
C ASP A 173 -0.26 11.10 -3.41
N ILE A 174 0.98 10.73 -3.78
CA ILE A 174 2.15 10.90 -2.92
C ILE A 174 2.37 12.36 -2.55
N ASN A 175 2.30 13.28 -3.52
CA ASN A 175 2.47 14.70 -3.28
C ASN A 175 1.37 15.26 -2.36
N GLN A 176 0.13 14.80 -2.50
CA GLN A 176 -0.97 15.18 -1.64
C GLN A 176 -0.78 14.67 -0.21
N LYS A 177 -0.33 13.44 -0.02
CA LYS A 177 0.00 12.87 1.29
C LYS A 177 1.14 13.65 1.98
N ILE A 178 2.21 13.98 1.24
CA ILE A 178 3.31 14.80 1.77
C ILE A 178 2.83 16.19 2.16
N ALA A 179 1.99 16.82 1.35
CA ALA A 179 1.44 18.14 1.64
C ALA A 179 0.60 18.17 2.92
N SER A 180 -0.09 17.07 3.23
CA SER A 180 -0.96 16.94 4.41
C SER A 180 -0.22 16.50 5.68
N SER A 181 0.81 15.64 5.57
CA SER A 181 1.52 15.04 6.71
C SER A 181 2.90 15.64 7.01
N GLY A 182 3.42 16.51 6.13
CA GLY A 182 4.77 17.08 6.28
C GLY A 182 5.88 16.18 5.71
N THR A 183 7.14 16.60 5.91
CA THR A 183 8.32 15.96 5.30
C THR A 183 9.16 15.13 6.26
N ASP A 184 8.79 15.06 7.55
CA ASP A 184 9.67 14.53 8.59
C ASP A 184 9.93 13.01 8.49
N ASP A 185 9.03 12.27 7.87
CA ASP A 185 9.17 10.81 7.70
C ASP A 185 8.73 10.34 6.30
N ILE A 186 9.33 10.93 5.26
CA ILE A 186 9.07 10.50 3.88
C ILE A 186 10.18 9.57 3.38
N SER A 187 9.79 8.60 2.58
CA SER A 187 10.74 7.71 1.90
C SER A 187 11.50 8.46 0.80
N ILE A 188 12.66 7.92 0.39
CA ILE A 188 13.45 8.45 -0.73
C ILE A 188 12.57 8.55 -2.00
N TYR A 189 11.74 7.54 -2.25
CA TYR A 189 10.83 7.52 -3.39
C TYR A 189 9.80 8.66 -3.35
N GLU A 190 9.17 8.90 -2.19
CA GLU A 190 8.24 10.00 -1.98
C GLU A 190 8.93 11.35 -2.20
N CYS A 191 10.14 11.51 -1.68
CA CYS A 191 10.94 12.71 -1.84
C CYS A 191 11.22 13.04 -3.31
N ILE A 192 11.64 12.05 -4.09
CA ILE A 192 11.90 12.21 -5.52
C ILE A 192 10.62 12.58 -6.28
N ASN A 193 9.49 11.96 -5.96
CA ASN A 193 8.21 12.31 -6.59
C ASN A 193 7.77 13.72 -6.21
N PHE A 194 7.97 14.14 -4.96
CA PHE A 194 7.70 15.51 -4.52
C PHE A 194 8.56 16.53 -5.27
N ALA A 195 9.85 16.27 -5.42
CA ALA A 195 10.75 17.13 -6.17
C ALA A 195 10.39 17.21 -7.66
N ARG A 196 10.04 16.10 -8.29
CA ARG A 196 9.61 16.05 -9.71
C ARG A 196 8.25 16.72 -9.93
N GLY A 197 7.35 16.68 -8.95
CA GLY A 197 6.04 17.34 -9.02
C GLY A 197 6.10 18.86 -8.84
N ALA A 198 7.16 19.37 -8.22
CA ALA A 198 7.41 20.79 -8.05
C ALA A 198 8.03 21.42 -9.33
N VAL A 199 7.32 21.31 -10.47
CA VAL A 199 7.76 21.84 -11.78
C VAL A 199 7.60 23.37 -11.78
N THR A 200 8.47 24.04 -11.05
CA THR A 200 8.70 25.49 -11.17
C THR A 200 10.17 25.72 -11.39
N PRO A 201 10.61 26.80 -12.09
CA PRO A 201 12.01 27.13 -12.30
C PRO A 201 12.82 27.28 -11.01
N ASN A 202 12.15 27.50 -9.88
CA ASN A 202 12.74 27.50 -8.54
C ASN A 202 12.27 26.25 -7.80
N LEU A 203 13.18 25.32 -7.59
CA LEU A 203 12.95 24.16 -6.72
C LEU A 203 12.44 24.63 -5.36
N ASN A 204 11.35 24.04 -4.91
CA ASN A 204 10.83 24.29 -3.57
C ASN A 204 11.92 23.96 -2.54
N PRO A 205 12.28 24.88 -1.60
CA PRO A 205 13.32 24.63 -0.60
C PRO A 205 13.13 23.32 0.17
N LYS A 206 11.87 22.94 0.45
CA LYS A 206 11.52 21.65 1.07
C LYS A 206 11.87 20.45 0.19
N ALA A 207 11.79 20.58 -1.13
CA ALA A 207 12.19 19.52 -2.05
C ALA A 207 13.72 19.34 -2.06
N ILE A 208 14.47 20.43 -2.00
CA ILE A 208 15.95 20.40 -1.91
C ILE A 208 16.37 19.71 -0.61
N GLU A 209 15.84 20.15 0.53
CA GLU A 209 16.12 19.56 1.85
C GLU A 209 15.80 18.05 1.88
N CYS A 210 14.68 17.67 1.29
CA CYS A 210 14.25 16.28 1.18
C CYS A 210 15.24 15.45 0.35
N LEU A 211 15.68 15.95 -0.80
CA LEU A 211 16.66 15.27 -1.65
C LEU A 211 18.02 15.15 -0.96
N GLU A 212 18.52 16.20 -0.32
CA GLU A 212 19.75 16.18 0.44
C GLU A 212 19.72 15.14 1.57
N ASN A 213 18.61 15.05 2.28
CA ASN A 213 18.41 14.03 3.32
C ASN A 213 18.32 12.62 2.73
N SER A 214 17.75 12.47 1.53
CA SER A 214 17.69 11.19 0.81
C SER A 214 19.06 10.70 0.40
N VAL A 215 19.91 11.59 -0.13
CA VAL A 215 21.31 11.27 -0.51
C VAL A 215 22.13 10.90 0.73
N LYS A 216 21.90 11.53 1.89
CA LYS A 216 22.55 11.15 3.15
C LYS A 216 22.13 9.76 3.63
N LYS A 217 20.86 9.38 3.43
CA LYS A 217 20.33 8.05 3.83
C LYS A 217 20.82 6.95 2.88
N ASP A 218 20.86 7.21 1.59
CA ASP A 218 21.37 6.29 0.56
C ASP A 218 22.16 7.04 -0.53
N PRO A 219 23.50 7.13 -0.37
CA PRO A 219 24.37 7.82 -1.34
C PRO A 219 24.40 7.17 -2.73
N ASN A 220 23.96 5.92 -2.85
CA ASN A 220 23.95 5.19 -4.13
C ASN A 220 22.61 5.28 -4.85
N TYR A 221 21.63 5.95 -4.29
CA TYR A 221 20.33 6.13 -4.94
C TYR A 221 20.42 7.20 -6.04
N ALA A 222 20.68 6.75 -7.26
CA ALA A 222 21.00 7.61 -8.41
C ALA A 222 19.93 8.67 -8.75
N ASP A 223 18.65 8.38 -8.47
CA ASP A 223 17.53 9.29 -8.77
C ASP A 223 17.42 10.49 -7.80
N ALA A 224 18.20 10.50 -6.70
CA ALA A 224 18.23 11.60 -5.73
C ALA A 224 19.29 12.65 -6.02
N TRP A 225 20.20 12.38 -6.96
CA TRP A 225 21.21 13.31 -7.48
C TRP A 225 20.66 14.08 -8.70
#